data_e9f8766cb7a6f915c9b709a796299667
#
_entry.id   e9f8766cb7a6f915c9b709a796299667
#
_cell.length_a   1.000
_cell.length_b   1.000
_cell.length_c   1.000
_cell.angle_alpha   90.00
_cell.angle_beta   90.00
_cell.angle_gamma   90.00
#
_symmetry.space_group_name_H-M   'P 1'
#
loop_
_entity.id
_entity.type
_entity.pdbx_description
1 polymer ?
#
loop_
_entity_poly.entity_id
_entity_poly.type
_entity_poly.pdbx_seq_one_letter_code
_entity_poly.pdbx_strand_id
1 'polypeptide(L)'
;VPATTVETSAIQAPSKEAPALSQVQAENTEVPAVAAGYFRLHLKTLPAGDIANLGLWIWDDVEQPSANWPAGALSLKDAQNDDYGYYIDIKLSEKQQKKISWLINDKVSGQNLTGDKNVELLAPAMNEAWVDEEFNSHTYPPLEKGFVRINYRNADDNYDNLTAWLFDDVKEPSKDWPKGAANKTGIGPYGAYWDVPLKDAAKLLGFVLLDQSKTGDDMKIQPNDYKFQDLEHHTQVFVHDKDPKVYNNPYYIDQVVLKGAEQTEETEIKATFSTLAGVTKEELQKGLTVKDKDGQEVTIT
;
A
#
# COMPACT_ATOMS: atom_id res chain seq x y z
N VAL A 1 12.59 -7.22 33.14
CA VAL A 1 11.70 -6.21 32.55
C VAL A 1 10.74 -6.95 31.64
N PRO A 2 9.42 -6.84 31.80
CA PRO A 2 8.48 -7.52 30.92
C PRO A 2 8.63 -6.98 29.49
N ALA A 3 8.67 -7.87 28.51
CA ALA A 3 8.63 -7.49 27.11
C ALA A 3 7.23 -6.93 26.78
N THR A 4 7.18 -5.72 26.29
CA THR A 4 5.92 -5.07 25.87
C THR A 4 5.95 -4.88 24.36
N THR A 5 4.89 -5.30 23.69
CA THR A 5 4.71 -5.12 22.23
C THR A 5 3.79 -3.96 21.98
N VAL A 6 4.16 -3.08 21.05
CA VAL A 6 3.31 -1.98 20.58
C VAL A 6 2.90 -2.26 19.15
N GLU A 7 1.60 -2.34 18.93
CA GLU A 7 0.99 -2.51 17.61
C GLU A 7 0.23 -1.24 17.22
N THR A 8 0.22 -0.90 15.95
CA THR A 8 -0.57 0.24 15.44
C THR A 8 -1.55 -0.20 14.37
N SER A 9 -2.76 0.37 14.42
CA SER A 9 -3.56 0.55 13.21
C SER A 9 -3.02 1.75 12.45
N ALA A 10 -3.06 1.75 11.11
CA ALA A 10 -2.62 2.89 10.32
C ALA A 10 -3.44 4.14 10.66
N ILE A 11 -2.74 5.22 11.05
CA ILE A 11 -3.35 6.51 11.35
C ILE A 11 -3.10 7.41 10.15
N GLN A 12 -4.18 7.92 9.54
CA GLN A 12 -4.08 8.81 8.39
C GLN A 12 -3.90 10.26 8.83
N ALA A 13 -2.92 10.93 8.25
CA ALA A 13 -2.85 12.39 8.29
C ALA A 13 -3.95 12.99 7.39
N PRO A 14 -4.49 14.19 7.69
CA PRO A 14 -5.48 14.81 6.84
C PRO A 14 -4.95 15.00 5.42
N SER A 15 -5.71 14.49 4.45
CA SER A 15 -5.34 14.55 3.03
C SER A 15 -5.41 15.97 2.51
N LYS A 16 -4.36 16.45 1.83
CA LYS A 16 -4.55 17.43 0.77
C LYS A 16 -5.24 16.72 -0.39
N GLU A 17 -6.17 17.39 -1.08
CA GLU A 17 -6.83 16.81 -2.24
C GLU A 17 -5.80 16.18 -3.18
N ALA A 18 -5.87 14.86 -3.30
CA ALA A 18 -5.06 14.14 -4.27
C ALA A 18 -5.58 14.47 -5.68
N PRO A 19 -4.70 14.63 -6.68
CA PRO A 19 -5.15 14.78 -8.05
C PRO A 19 -6.02 13.58 -8.42
N ALA A 20 -7.15 13.84 -9.09
CA ALA A 20 -8.03 12.78 -9.55
C ALA A 20 -7.24 11.78 -10.40
N LEU A 21 -7.35 10.49 -10.09
CA LEU A 21 -6.77 9.44 -10.91
C LEU A 21 -7.55 9.44 -12.23
N SER A 22 -6.95 9.96 -13.32
CA SER A 22 -7.50 9.74 -14.65
C SER A 22 -7.44 8.24 -14.93
N GLN A 23 -8.58 7.67 -15.33
CA GLN A 23 -8.65 6.27 -15.77
C GLN A 23 -7.92 6.17 -17.13
N VAL A 24 -6.62 5.93 -17.07
CA VAL A 24 -5.91 5.43 -18.24
C VAL A 24 -6.27 3.96 -18.33
N GLN A 25 -7.15 3.62 -19.26
CA GLN A 25 -7.49 2.24 -19.58
C GLN A 25 -6.19 1.53 -20.01
N ALA A 26 -5.73 0.60 -19.16
CA ALA A 26 -4.81 -0.41 -19.64
C ALA A 26 -5.58 -1.26 -20.66
N GLU A 27 -5.17 -1.20 -21.92
CA GLU A 27 -5.65 -2.13 -22.93
C GLU A 27 -5.25 -3.54 -22.49
N ASN A 28 -6.26 -4.38 -22.45
CA ASN A 28 -6.20 -5.82 -22.44
C ASN A 28 -6.23 -6.55 -21.10
N THR A 29 -7.41 -6.56 -20.50
CA THR A 29 -7.92 -7.74 -19.77
C THR A 29 -9.45 -7.66 -19.73
N GLU A 30 -10.13 -8.76 -20.00
CA GLU A 30 -11.59 -8.92 -19.91
C GLU A 30 -12.15 -8.80 -18.47
N VAL A 31 -11.33 -8.32 -17.53
CA VAL A 31 -11.74 -8.11 -16.14
C VAL A 31 -12.59 -6.86 -16.06
N PRO A 32 -13.86 -6.96 -15.67
CA PRO A 32 -14.73 -5.80 -15.60
C PRO A 32 -14.24 -4.81 -14.53
N ALA A 33 -14.44 -3.52 -14.78
CA ALA A 33 -14.20 -2.50 -13.78
C ALA A 33 -15.02 -2.77 -12.51
N VAL A 34 -14.48 -2.37 -11.35
CA VAL A 34 -15.17 -2.51 -10.07
C VAL A 34 -16.43 -1.65 -10.09
N ALA A 35 -17.58 -2.25 -9.79
CA ALA A 35 -18.84 -1.54 -9.77
C ALA A 35 -18.90 -0.51 -8.63
N ALA A 36 -19.65 0.58 -8.85
CA ALA A 36 -19.84 1.60 -7.81
C ALA A 36 -20.40 0.97 -6.53
N GLY A 37 -19.83 1.35 -5.38
CA GLY A 37 -20.20 0.81 -4.07
C GLY A 37 -19.60 -0.56 -3.76
N TYR A 38 -18.76 -1.09 -4.64
CA TYR A 38 -18.00 -2.33 -4.40
C TYR A 38 -16.51 -2.06 -4.21
N PHE A 39 -15.88 -2.98 -3.52
CA PHE A 39 -14.44 -3.05 -3.33
C PHE A 39 -13.94 -4.41 -3.81
N ARG A 40 -12.90 -4.42 -4.64
CA ARG A 40 -12.29 -5.65 -5.13
C ARG A 40 -11.08 -6.02 -4.29
N LEU A 41 -11.11 -7.20 -3.70
CA LEU A 41 -9.96 -7.80 -3.03
C LEU A 41 -9.32 -8.83 -3.96
N HIS A 42 -8.10 -8.55 -4.40
CA HIS A 42 -7.28 -9.48 -5.16
C HIS A 42 -6.45 -10.34 -4.21
N LEU A 43 -6.36 -11.62 -4.46
CA LEU A 43 -5.60 -12.60 -3.69
C LEU A 43 -4.60 -13.28 -4.60
N LYS A 44 -3.31 -13.11 -4.36
CA LYS A 44 -2.25 -13.73 -5.18
C LYS A 44 -2.34 -15.24 -5.13
N THR A 45 -2.59 -15.79 -3.94
CA THR A 45 -2.75 -17.21 -3.68
C THR A 45 -3.91 -17.44 -2.70
N LEU A 46 -4.34 -18.70 -2.60
CA LEU A 46 -5.22 -19.16 -1.55
C LEU A 46 -4.46 -20.07 -0.58
N PRO A 47 -4.87 -20.13 0.70
CA PRO A 47 -4.33 -21.13 1.62
C PRO A 47 -4.49 -22.55 1.09
N ALA A 48 -3.64 -23.46 1.54
CA ALA A 48 -3.76 -24.88 1.21
C ALA A 48 -5.10 -25.43 1.70
N GLY A 49 -5.74 -26.26 0.89
CA GLY A 49 -7.03 -26.89 1.19
C GLY A 49 -7.89 -27.07 -0.05
N ASP A 50 -9.07 -27.64 0.14
CA ASP A 50 -10.08 -27.75 -0.92
C ASP A 50 -10.79 -26.39 -1.06
N ILE A 51 -10.68 -25.76 -2.24
CA ILE A 51 -11.32 -24.47 -2.53
C ILE A 51 -12.82 -24.47 -2.25
N ALA A 52 -13.49 -25.63 -2.34
CA ALA A 52 -14.90 -25.74 -2.00
C ALA A 52 -15.20 -25.45 -0.52
N ASN A 53 -14.20 -25.65 0.34
CA ASN A 53 -14.29 -25.42 1.77
C ASN A 53 -13.70 -24.06 2.20
N LEU A 54 -12.99 -23.35 1.32
CA LEU A 54 -12.42 -22.05 1.65
C LEU A 54 -13.48 -20.94 1.60
N GLY A 55 -13.46 -20.09 2.62
CA GLY A 55 -14.35 -18.95 2.74
C GLY A 55 -13.62 -17.68 3.11
N LEU A 56 -14.06 -16.56 2.57
CA LEU A 56 -13.64 -15.22 2.97
C LEU A 56 -14.63 -14.70 4.00
N TRP A 57 -14.22 -14.60 5.25
CA TRP A 57 -15.00 -13.98 6.33
C TRP A 57 -14.69 -12.49 6.37
N ILE A 58 -15.73 -11.66 6.25
CA ILE A 58 -15.60 -10.19 6.14
C ILE A 58 -16.40 -9.49 7.23
N TRP A 59 -15.90 -8.35 7.71
CA TRP A 59 -16.59 -7.49 8.68
C TRP A 59 -16.12 -6.03 8.59
N ASP A 60 -16.54 -5.18 9.52
CA ASP A 60 -16.40 -3.73 9.54
C ASP A 60 -17.26 -3.05 8.45
N ASP A 61 -16.67 -2.20 7.59
CA ASP A 61 -17.42 -1.30 6.70
C ASP A 61 -17.92 -1.96 5.40
N VAL A 62 -18.45 -3.15 5.52
CA VAL A 62 -19.13 -3.88 4.44
C VAL A 62 -20.66 -3.84 4.62
N GLU A 63 -21.42 -3.96 3.52
CA GLU A 63 -22.89 -3.92 3.58
C GLU A 63 -23.45 -5.05 4.44
N GLN A 64 -22.93 -6.26 4.24
CA GLN A 64 -23.33 -7.45 4.97
C GLN A 64 -22.10 -8.14 5.58
N PRO A 65 -21.77 -7.85 6.85
CA PRO A 65 -20.76 -8.63 7.56
C PRO A 65 -21.11 -10.12 7.59
N SER A 66 -20.10 -10.97 7.49
CA SER A 66 -20.29 -12.42 7.60
C SER A 66 -20.94 -12.79 8.93
N ALA A 67 -21.83 -13.74 8.90
CA ALA A 67 -22.55 -14.25 10.06
C ALA A 67 -22.61 -15.78 10.01
N ASN A 68 -22.92 -16.43 11.14
CA ASN A 68 -23.01 -17.88 11.27
C ASN A 68 -21.67 -18.57 11.00
N TRP A 69 -20.68 -18.25 11.82
CA TRP A 69 -19.36 -18.89 11.79
C TRP A 69 -19.44 -20.42 11.86
N PRO A 70 -18.65 -21.17 11.09
CA PRO A 70 -17.73 -20.73 10.04
C PRO A 70 -18.37 -20.73 8.64
N ALA A 71 -19.53 -21.34 8.48
CA ALA A 71 -20.13 -21.66 7.19
C ALA A 71 -20.64 -20.42 6.42
N GLY A 72 -20.91 -19.31 7.12
CA GLY A 72 -21.44 -18.07 6.53
C GLY A 72 -20.41 -17.18 5.84
N ALA A 73 -19.16 -17.60 5.72
CA ALA A 73 -18.16 -16.92 4.92
C ALA A 73 -18.52 -16.91 3.43
N LEU A 74 -18.11 -15.89 2.70
CA LEU A 74 -18.22 -15.84 1.24
C LEU A 74 -17.40 -17.00 0.64
N SER A 75 -17.99 -17.76 -0.29
CA SER A 75 -17.32 -18.91 -0.88
C SER A 75 -16.21 -18.47 -1.83
N LEU A 76 -14.98 -18.87 -1.56
CA LEU A 76 -13.84 -18.62 -2.49
C LEU A 76 -13.89 -19.51 -3.75
N LYS A 77 -14.74 -20.54 -3.78
CA LYS A 77 -15.07 -21.27 -5.00
C LYS A 77 -15.69 -20.35 -6.07
N ASP A 78 -16.37 -19.29 -5.65
CA ASP A 78 -17.03 -18.33 -6.54
C ASP A 78 -16.14 -17.14 -6.89
N ALA A 79 -14.88 -17.07 -6.36
CA ALA A 79 -13.89 -16.09 -6.75
C ALA A 79 -13.54 -16.20 -8.23
N GLN A 80 -13.37 -15.06 -8.86
CA GLN A 80 -12.92 -14.98 -10.25
C GLN A 80 -11.41 -14.90 -10.31
N ASN A 81 -10.84 -14.96 -11.53
CA ASN A 81 -9.40 -14.88 -11.75
C ASN A 81 -9.06 -13.70 -12.66
N ASP A 82 -7.91 -13.12 -12.44
CA ASP A 82 -7.25 -12.15 -13.30
C ASP A 82 -5.74 -12.48 -13.43
N ASP A 83 -4.97 -11.58 -14.03
CA ASP A 83 -3.51 -11.76 -14.19
C ASP A 83 -2.76 -11.77 -12.85
N TYR A 84 -3.35 -11.18 -11.79
CA TYR A 84 -2.74 -11.20 -10.46
C TYR A 84 -2.99 -12.52 -9.72
N GLY A 85 -4.19 -13.07 -9.84
CA GLY A 85 -4.61 -14.28 -9.14
C GLY A 85 -6.13 -14.38 -9.05
N TYR A 86 -6.65 -14.57 -7.85
CA TYR A 86 -8.08 -14.59 -7.58
C TYR A 86 -8.57 -13.19 -7.22
N TYR A 87 -9.85 -12.89 -7.50
CA TYR A 87 -10.47 -11.69 -6.94
C TYR A 87 -11.92 -11.93 -6.54
N ILE A 88 -12.38 -11.13 -5.59
CA ILE A 88 -13.77 -11.12 -5.13
C ILE A 88 -14.23 -9.68 -4.89
N ASP A 89 -15.44 -9.36 -5.34
CA ASP A 89 -16.04 -8.04 -5.16
C ASP A 89 -16.92 -8.06 -3.90
N ILE A 90 -16.64 -7.13 -2.99
CA ILE A 90 -17.27 -6.97 -1.69
C ILE A 90 -18.09 -5.68 -1.72
N LYS A 91 -19.39 -5.75 -1.44
CA LYS A 91 -20.21 -4.56 -1.36
C LYS A 91 -19.93 -3.78 -0.08
N LEU A 92 -19.60 -2.50 -0.24
CA LEU A 92 -19.28 -1.60 0.87
C LEU A 92 -20.53 -1.11 1.60
N SER A 93 -20.38 -0.80 2.87
CA SER A 93 -21.39 -0.10 3.65
C SER A 93 -21.63 1.32 3.09
N GLU A 94 -22.88 1.73 3.01
CA GLU A 94 -23.23 3.11 2.65
C GLU A 94 -23.00 4.11 3.81
N LYS A 95 -22.88 3.61 5.04
CA LYS A 95 -22.76 4.45 6.25
C LYS A 95 -21.34 4.92 6.52
N GLN A 96 -20.36 4.06 6.28
CA GLN A 96 -18.95 4.31 6.53
C GLN A 96 -18.09 3.45 5.61
N GLN A 97 -16.99 4.01 5.12
CA GLN A 97 -16.04 3.32 4.23
C GLN A 97 -14.61 3.71 4.64
N LYS A 98 -14.16 3.19 5.80
CA LYS A 98 -12.81 3.45 6.34
C LYS A 98 -11.94 2.20 6.35
N LYS A 99 -12.52 1.03 6.60
CA LYS A 99 -11.78 -0.21 6.76
C LYS A 99 -12.62 -1.42 6.39
N ILE A 100 -12.02 -2.37 5.71
CA ILE A 100 -12.54 -3.72 5.53
C ILE A 100 -11.65 -4.66 6.31
N SER A 101 -12.22 -5.47 7.19
CA SER A 101 -11.51 -6.55 7.86
C SER A 101 -11.91 -7.89 7.27
N TRP A 102 -10.96 -8.81 7.22
CA TRP A 102 -11.17 -10.10 6.59
C TRP A 102 -10.23 -11.18 7.13
N LEU A 103 -10.59 -12.42 6.94
CA LEU A 103 -9.74 -13.60 7.06
C LEU A 103 -10.21 -14.69 6.09
N ILE A 104 -9.35 -15.64 5.80
CA ILE A 104 -9.75 -16.86 5.09
C ILE A 104 -9.88 -17.98 6.11
N ASN A 105 -11.01 -18.68 6.11
CA ASN A 105 -11.30 -19.81 6.97
C ASN A 105 -11.63 -21.06 6.17
N ASP A 106 -11.50 -22.20 6.81
CA ASP A 106 -12.17 -23.43 6.38
C ASP A 106 -13.62 -23.41 6.90
N LYS A 107 -14.59 -23.41 5.98
CA LYS A 107 -16.02 -23.28 6.28
C LYS A 107 -16.60 -24.50 7.01
N VAL A 108 -15.89 -25.62 7.01
CA VAL A 108 -16.31 -26.88 7.66
C VAL A 108 -15.71 -26.98 9.06
N SER A 109 -14.40 -26.88 9.17
CA SER A 109 -13.70 -27.01 10.45
C SER A 109 -13.73 -25.74 11.31
N GLY A 110 -13.88 -24.57 10.69
CA GLY A 110 -13.79 -23.29 11.36
C GLY A 110 -12.35 -22.82 11.59
N GLN A 111 -11.35 -23.50 11.03
CA GLN A 111 -9.96 -23.06 11.17
C GLN A 111 -9.75 -21.72 10.48
N ASN A 112 -9.20 -20.73 11.21
CA ASN A 112 -8.69 -19.49 10.63
C ASN A 112 -7.32 -19.78 9.99
N LEU A 113 -7.21 -19.56 8.67
CA LEU A 113 -6.06 -19.97 7.87
C LEU A 113 -5.06 -18.83 7.62
N THR A 114 -5.48 -17.57 7.78
CA THR A 114 -4.64 -16.40 7.48
C THR A 114 -4.35 -15.51 8.69
N GLY A 115 -5.08 -15.72 9.80
CA GLY A 115 -5.22 -14.71 10.84
C GLY A 115 -6.11 -13.55 10.39
N ASP A 116 -6.45 -12.66 11.32
CA ASP A 116 -7.23 -11.47 11.03
C ASP A 116 -6.39 -10.46 10.25
N LYS A 117 -6.98 -9.96 9.17
CA LYS A 117 -6.38 -9.01 8.24
C LYS A 117 -7.31 -7.81 8.06
N ASN A 118 -6.76 -6.71 7.56
CA ASN A 118 -7.57 -5.56 7.20
C ASN A 118 -6.98 -4.80 6.00
N VAL A 119 -7.83 -3.98 5.38
CA VAL A 119 -7.49 -3.01 4.36
C VAL A 119 -8.04 -1.66 4.83
N GLU A 120 -7.16 -0.70 5.02
CA GLU A 120 -7.56 0.69 5.25
C GLU A 120 -7.93 1.34 3.90
N LEU A 121 -9.12 1.93 3.83
CA LEU A 121 -9.59 2.66 2.66
C LEU A 121 -9.07 4.09 2.72
N LEU A 122 -7.94 4.35 2.05
CA LEU A 122 -7.19 5.60 2.16
C LEU A 122 -7.90 6.80 1.55
N ALA A 123 -8.71 6.57 0.52
CA ALA A 123 -9.43 7.62 -0.20
C ALA A 123 -10.76 7.07 -0.76
N PRO A 124 -11.75 7.93 -1.03
CA PRO A 124 -13.01 7.51 -1.65
C PRO A 124 -12.85 6.79 -3.00
N ALA A 125 -11.79 7.13 -3.74
CA ALA A 125 -11.47 6.49 -5.02
C ALA A 125 -10.80 5.11 -4.88
N MET A 126 -10.38 4.72 -3.68
CA MET A 126 -9.77 3.41 -3.44
C MET A 126 -10.83 2.33 -3.40
N ASN A 127 -10.92 1.54 -4.45
CA ASN A 127 -11.88 0.46 -4.59
C ASN A 127 -11.23 -0.90 -4.87
N GLU A 128 -9.90 -1.01 -4.73
CA GLU A 128 -9.14 -2.23 -4.92
C GLU A 128 -7.99 -2.33 -3.92
N ALA A 129 -7.65 -3.56 -3.54
CA ALA A 129 -6.40 -3.89 -2.87
C ALA A 129 -5.88 -5.25 -3.34
N TRP A 130 -4.56 -5.43 -3.26
CA TRP A 130 -3.86 -6.64 -3.69
C TRP A 130 -3.19 -7.29 -2.49
N VAL A 131 -3.52 -8.55 -2.27
CA VAL A 131 -3.00 -9.37 -1.17
C VAL A 131 -1.91 -10.30 -1.73
N ASP A 132 -0.71 -10.22 -1.17
CA ASP A 132 0.44 -11.01 -1.57
C ASP A 132 0.39 -12.48 -1.05
N GLU A 133 1.43 -13.25 -1.32
CA GLU A 133 1.54 -14.65 -0.89
C GLU A 133 1.61 -14.82 0.64
N GLU A 134 1.99 -13.78 1.38
CA GLU A 134 2.06 -13.76 2.84
C GLU A 134 0.79 -13.16 3.47
N PHE A 135 -0.22 -12.93 2.64
CA PHE A 135 -1.50 -12.32 3.03
C PHE A 135 -1.40 -10.89 3.58
N ASN A 136 -0.42 -10.12 3.10
CA ASN A 136 -0.34 -8.68 3.35
C ASN A 136 -1.06 -7.92 2.24
N SER A 137 -1.84 -6.89 2.62
CA SER A 137 -2.58 -6.05 1.69
C SER A 137 -1.74 -4.88 1.19
N HIS A 138 -1.87 -4.58 -0.11
CA HIS A 138 -1.20 -3.46 -0.79
C HIS A 138 -2.22 -2.63 -1.58
N THR A 139 -1.94 -1.33 -1.73
CA THR A 139 -2.78 -0.41 -2.52
C THR A 139 -2.47 -0.46 -4.02
N TYR A 140 -1.61 -1.35 -4.44
CA TYR A 140 -1.13 -1.59 -5.79
C TYR A 140 -0.73 -3.07 -5.93
N PRO A 141 -0.69 -3.66 -7.14
CA PRO A 141 -0.13 -5.00 -7.32
C PRO A 141 1.38 -4.98 -7.04
N PRO A 142 1.87 -5.72 -6.02
CA PRO A 142 3.29 -5.76 -5.69
C PRO A 142 4.13 -6.34 -6.84
N LEU A 143 5.34 -5.82 -7.01
CA LEU A 143 6.34 -6.38 -7.91
C LEU A 143 7.10 -7.52 -7.21
N GLU A 144 7.87 -8.28 -8.02
CA GLU A 144 8.81 -9.27 -7.51
C GLU A 144 9.86 -8.64 -6.58
N LYS A 145 10.32 -9.40 -5.60
CA LYS A 145 11.41 -8.98 -4.70
C LYS A 145 12.65 -8.58 -5.50
N GLY A 146 13.33 -7.53 -5.05
CA GLY A 146 14.51 -6.98 -5.72
C GLY A 146 14.21 -5.93 -6.78
N PHE A 147 12.96 -5.51 -6.91
CA PHE A 147 12.55 -4.39 -7.75
C PHE A 147 11.74 -3.36 -6.98
N VAL A 148 11.84 -2.11 -7.42
CA VAL A 148 10.91 -1.05 -7.04
C VAL A 148 10.42 -0.32 -8.29
N ARG A 149 9.14 -0.01 -8.37
CA ARG A 149 8.58 0.85 -9.40
C ARG A 149 8.45 2.26 -8.90
N ILE A 150 9.06 3.20 -9.61
CA ILE A 150 8.84 4.63 -9.43
C ILE A 150 7.68 5.01 -10.37
N ASN A 151 6.60 5.55 -9.84
CA ASN A 151 5.48 6.10 -10.61
C ASN A 151 5.48 7.62 -10.51
N TYR A 152 5.33 8.30 -11.63
CA TYR A 152 5.24 9.75 -11.69
C TYR A 152 4.00 10.19 -12.48
N ARG A 153 3.24 11.09 -11.89
CA ARG A 153 2.08 11.72 -12.53
C ARG A 153 2.27 13.22 -12.63
N ASN A 154 2.01 13.76 -13.81
CA ASN A 154 1.89 15.21 -14.00
C ASN A 154 0.45 15.61 -14.37
N ALA A 155 0.20 16.92 -14.32
CA ALA A 155 -1.14 17.47 -14.57
C ALA A 155 -1.60 17.33 -16.03
N ASP A 156 -0.66 17.24 -16.97
CA ASP A 156 -0.93 17.27 -18.41
C ASP A 156 -0.97 15.88 -19.04
N ASP A 157 -0.70 14.82 -18.26
CA ASP A 157 -0.52 13.44 -18.73
C ASP A 157 0.48 13.30 -19.90
N ASN A 158 1.41 14.26 -20.01
CA ASN A 158 2.48 14.24 -21.00
C ASN A 158 3.80 13.79 -20.35
N TYR A 159 4.27 12.65 -20.74
CA TYR A 159 5.45 12.00 -20.19
C TYR A 159 6.61 11.89 -21.20
N ASP A 160 6.57 12.67 -22.27
CA ASP A 160 7.64 12.72 -23.25
C ASP A 160 8.94 13.25 -22.64
N ASN A 161 10.07 12.78 -23.15
CA ASN A 161 11.43 13.18 -22.74
C ASN A 161 11.76 12.99 -21.25
N LEU A 162 10.92 12.27 -20.49
CA LEU A 162 11.18 12.00 -19.07
C LEU A 162 12.14 10.83 -18.88
N THR A 163 13.12 11.06 -18.00
CA THR A 163 14.10 10.07 -17.56
C THR A 163 14.28 10.15 -16.05
N ALA A 164 14.83 9.10 -15.44
CA ALA A 164 15.15 9.06 -14.01
C ALA A 164 16.64 8.88 -13.79
N TRP A 165 17.26 9.80 -13.07
CA TRP A 165 18.60 9.64 -12.53
C TRP A 165 18.54 8.86 -11.24
N LEU A 166 19.12 7.67 -11.22
CA LEU A 166 18.99 6.67 -10.15
C LEU A 166 20.29 6.54 -9.36
N PHE A 167 20.18 6.45 -8.02
CA PHE A 167 21.33 6.32 -7.13
C PHE A 167 20.97 5.66 -5.79
N ASP A 168 21.90 5.55 -4.87
CA ASP A 168 21.84 4.82 -3.60
C ASP A 168 21.78 3.29 -3.80
N ASP A 169 20.75 2.58 -3.32
CA ASP A 169 20.71 1.11 -3.32
C ASP A 169 20.12 0.49 -4.59
N VAL A 170 20.16 1.22 -5.69
CA VAL A 170 19.82 0.66 -7.00
C VAL A 170 20.96 -0.20 -7.52
N LYS A 171 20.64 -1.27 -8.24
CA LYS A 171 21.65 -2.22 -8.76
C LYS A 171 22.61 -1.58 -9.74
N GLU A 172 22.11 -0.68 -10.59
CA GLU A 172 22.87 0.07 -11.58
C GLU A 172 22.64 1.57 -11.42
N PRO A 173 23.43 2.27 -10.59
CA PRO A 173 23.33 3.72 -10.47
C PRO A 173 23.65 4.42 -11.80
N SER A 174 22.92 5.51 -12.07
CA SER A 174 23.13 6.32 -13.27
C SER A 174 24.53 6.93 -13.31
N LYS A 175 25.12 7.02 -14.50
CA LYS A 175 26.41 7.62 -14.77
C LYS A 175 26.31 8.58 -15.95
N ASP A 176 27.27 9.47 -16.10
CA ASP A 176 27.31 10.45 -17.20
C ASP A 176 26.11 11.40 -17.23
N TRP A 177 25.99 12.19 -16.17
CA TRP A 177 24.96 13.20 -16.00
C TRP A 177 24.89 14.18 -17.18
N PRO A 178 23.70 14.56 -17.69
CA PRO A 178 22.37 13.97 -17.39
C PRO A 178 21.99 12.83 -18.32
N LYS A 179 22.78 12.56 -19.36
CA LYS A 179 22.44 11.68 -20.50
C LYS A 179 22.31 10.21 -20.12
N GLY A 180 23.00 9.80 -19.06
CA GLY A 180 22.96 8.43 -18.56
C GLY A 180 21.78 8.15 -17.60
N ALA A 181 20.82 9.05 -17.50
CA ALA A 181 19.57 8.79 -16.77
C ALA A 181 18.74 7.69 -17.47
N ALA A 182 18.09 6.85 -16.68
CA ALA A 182 17.29 5.73 -17.17
C ALA A 182 16.05 6.19 -17.92
N ASN A 183 15.79 5.59 -19.07
CA ASN A 183 14.52 5.78 -19.78
C ASN A 183 13.38 5.16 -18.96
N LYS A 184 12.17 5.74 -19.10
CA LYS A 184 10.98 5.13 -18.51
C LYS A 184 10.75 3.73 -19.07
N THR A 185 10.28 2.83 -18.21
CA THR A 185 9.88 1.47 -18.60
C THR A 185 8.57 1.52 -19.39
N GLY A 186 7.65 2.40 -19.01
CA GLY A 186 6.37 2.54 -19.70
C GLY A 186 5.49 3.64 -19.11
N ILE A 187 4.23 3.63 -19.55
CA ILE A 187 3.14 4.42 -18.99
C ILE A 187 2.09 3.41 -18.48
N GLY A 188 1.66 3.58 -17.25
CA GLY A 188 0.73 2.69 -16.58
C GLY A 188 -0.44 3.44 -15.93
N PRO A 189 -1.21 2.76 -15.07
CA PRO A 189 -2.38 3.34 -14.42
C PRO A 189 -2.07 4.57 -13.56
N TYR A 190 -0.82 4.68 -13.09
CA TYR A 190 -0.39 5.76 -12.20
C TYR A 190 0.52 6.79 -12.88
N GLY A 191 0.61 6.79 -14.21
CA GLY A 191 1.44 7.68 -15.01
C GLY A 191 2.68 7.00 -15.58
N ALA A 192 3.74 7.78 -15.86
CA ALA A 192 5.01 7.21 -16.29
C ALA A 192 5.66 6.39 -15.17
N TYR A 193 6.32 5.28 -15.53
CA TYR A 193 6.98 4.45 -14.51
C TYR A 193 8.34 3.91 -14.94
N TRP A 194 9.18 3.66 -13.94
CA TRP A 194 10.50 3.04 -14.04
C TRP A 194 10.55 1.83 -13.11
N ASP A 195 10.80 0.65 -13.67
CA ASP A 195 11.09 -0.56 -12.91
C ASP A 195 12.58 -0.64 -12.64
N VAL A 196 12.95 -0.47 -11.39
CA VAL A 196 14.33 -0.29 -10.95
C VAL A 196 14.79 -1.52 -10.18
N PRO A 197 15.80 -2.25 -10.70
CA PRO A 197 16.43 -3.32 -9.95
C PRO A 197 17.20 -2.77 -8.73
N LEU A 198 17.02 -3.42 -7.58
CA LEU A 198 17.65 -3.05 -6.32
C LEU A 198 18.83 -3.97 -6.00
N LYS A 199 19.79 -3.46 -5.23
CA LYS A 199 20.82 -4.28 -4.57
C LYS A 199 20.18 -5.21 -3.55
N ASP A 200 20.89 -6.27 -3.20
CA ASP A 200 20.46 -7.12 -2.08
C ASP A 200 20.38 -6.30 -0.79
N ALA A 201 19.33 -6.54 -0.03
CA ALA A 201 19.03 -5.84 1.23
C ALA A 201 18.99 -4.29 1.11
N ALA A 202 18.52 -3.77 -0.04
CA ALA A 202 18.35 -2.33 -0.27
C ALA A 202 17.50 -1.67 0.82
N LYS A 203 17.93 -0.48 1.27
CA LYS A 203 17.26 0.31 2.31
C LYS A 203 16.85 1.68 1.80
N LEU A 204 17.57 2.25 0.84
CA LEU A 204 17.38 3.61 0.38
C LEU A 204 17.30 3.67 -1.14
N LEU A 205 16.22 4.23 -1.65
CA LEU A 205 16.07 4.62 -3.05
C LEU A 205 16.28 6.13 -3.17
N GLY A 206 17.23 6.54 -4.01
CA GLY A 206 17.41 7.93 -4.40
C GLY A 206 17.18 8.12 -5.91
N PHE A 207 16.46 9.16 -6.28
CA PHE A 207 16.27 9.48 -7.70
C PHE A 207 15.97 10.96 -7.95
N VAL A 208 16.24 11.40 -9.17
CA VAL A 208 15.84 12.70 -9.72
C VAL A 208 15.12 12.45 -11.04
N LEU A 209 13.95 13.05 -11.22
CA LEU A 209 13.25 13.02 -12.50
C LEU A 209 13.68 14.20 -13.37
N LEU A 210 13.98 13.92 -14.64
CA LEU A 210 14.51 14.86 -15.60
C LEU A 210 13.64 14.95 -16.84
N ASP A 211 13.44 16.17 -17.33
CA ASP A 211 12.92 16.46 -18.67
C ASP A 211 14.08 16.75 -19.61
N GLN A 212 14.42 15.80 -20.48
CA GLN A 212 15.55 15.88 -21.41
C GLN A 212 15.35 16.90 -22.53
N SER A 213 14.17 17.50 -22.66
CA SER A 213 13.93 18.60 -23.60
C SER A 213 14.45 19.95 -23.09
N LYS A 214 14.81 20.02 -21.80
CA LYS A 214 15.30 21.22 -21.12
C LYS A 214 16.80 21.11 -20.84
N THR A 215 17.41 22.16 -20.32
CA THR A 215 18.83 22.23 -20.01
C THR A 215 19.08 22.83 -18.61
N GLY A 216 20.26 22.52 -18.04
CA GLY A 216 20.63 23.05 -16.74
C GLY A 216 19.67 22.59 -15.63
N ASP A 217 19.41 23.46 -14.67
CA ASP A 217 18.53 23.15 -13.53
C ASP A 217 17.05 23.01 -13.94
N ASP A 218 16.64 23.59 -15.05
CA ASP A 218 15.29 23.49 -15.61
C ASP A 218 14.94 22.06 -16.05
N MET A 219 15.93 21.20 -16.23
CA MET A 219 15.71 19.78 -16.52
C MET A 219 15.05 19.05 -15.36
N LYS A 220 15.31 19.45 -14.13
CA LYS A 220 14.78 18.78 -12.96
C LYS A 220 13.29 19.08 -12.80
N ILE A 221 12.48 18.04 -12.68
CA ILE A 221 11.03 18.17 -12.45
C ILE A 221 10.76 18.90 -11.12
N GLN A 222 11.64 18.67 -10.13
CA GLN A 222 11.64 19.44 -8.89
C GLN A 222 13.09 19.58 -8.36
N PRO A 223 13.40 20.65 -7.59
CA PRO A 223 14.79 21.00 -7.24
C PRO A 223 15.53 19.96 -6.39
N ASN A 224 14.81 19.31 -5.47
CA ASN A 224 15.40 18.40 -4.51
C ASN A 224 15.38 16.96 -5.01
N ASP A 225 16.31 16.15 -4.52
CA ASP A 225 16.31 14.73 -4.77
C ASP A 225 15.12 14.06 -4.07
N TYR A 226 14.52 13.08 -4.75
CA TYR A 226 13.57 12.19 -4.13
C TYR A 226 14.30 11.10 -3.34
N LYS A 227 13.83 10.80 -2.14
CA LYS A 227 14.36 9.76 -1.25
C LYS A 227 13.24 8.91 -0.66
N PHE A 228 13.44 7.60 -0.63
CA PHE A 228 12.50 6.66 -0.02
C PHE A 228 13.25 5.56 0.74
N GLN A 229 12.81 5.20 1.94
CA GLN A 229 13.53 4.31 2.87
C GLN A 229 12.82 2.99 3.18
N ASP A 230 11.55 2.85 2.88
CA ASP A 230 10.77 1.66 3.28
C ASP A 230 10.63 0.64 2.14
N LEU A 231 11.76 0.26 1.54
CA LEU A 231 11.84 -0.69 0.43
C LEU A 231 11.55 -2.14 0.83
N GLU A 232 11.59 -2.44 2.13
CA GLU A 232 11.28 -3.78 2.65
C GLU A 232 9.77 -4.10 2.53
N HIS A 233 8.93 -3.08 2.70
CA HIS A 233 7.47 -3.22 2.73
C HIS A 233 6.77 -2.68 1.47
N HIS A 234 7.50 -1.99 0.59
CA HIS A 234 6.93 -1.32 -0.58
C HIS A 234 7.73 -1.59 -1.84
N THR A 235 7.07 -2.15 -2.85
CA THR A 235 7.63 -2.39 -4.18
C THR A 235 7.27 -1.30 -5.20
N GLN A 236 6.41 -0.35 -4.83
CA GLN A 236 6.08 0.80 -5.65
C GLN A 236 6.09 2.08 -4.81
N VAL A 237 6.58 3.15 -5.41
CA VAL A 237 6.56 4.50 -4.87
C VAL A 237 5.91 5.46 -5.87
N PHE A 238 5.33 6.54 -5.36
CA PHE A 238 4.50 7.45 -6.12
C PHE A 238 4.92 8.88 -5.85
N VAL A 239 5.17 9.62 -6.93
CA VAL A 239 5.44 11.05 -6.90
C VAL A 239 4.57 11.76 -7.93
N HIS A 240 4.23 13.01 -7.67
CA HIS A 240 3.44 13.81 -8.60
C HIS A 240 3.99 15.22 -8.74
N ASP A 241 3.53 15.90 -9.76
CA ASP A 241 4.01 17.22 -10.15
C ASP A 241 3.96 18.23 -8.99
N LYS A 242 5.05 18.98 -8.81
CA LYS A 242 5.23 20.03 -7.80
C LYS A 242 5.21 19.57 -6.33
N ASP A 243 5.21 18.28 -6.08
CA ASP A 243 5.34 17.75 -4.72
C ASP A 243 6.72 17.10 -4.52
N PRO A 244 7.54 17.55 -3.55
CA PRO A 244 8.84 16.96 -3.27
C PRO A 244 8.78 15.63 -2.52
N LYS A 245 7.59 15.20 -2.09
CA LYS A 245 7.41 13.99 -1.31
C LYS A 245 7.37 12.74 -2.19
N VAL A 246 7.83 11.62 -1.61
CA VAL A 246 7.63 10.27 -2.16
C VAL A 246 6.63 9.55 -1.28
N TYR A 247 5.55 9.09 -1.91
CA TYR A 247 4.46 8.37 -1.25
C TYR A 247 4.57 6.87 -1.50
N ASN A 248 4.05 6.08 -0.57
CA ASN A 248 3.95 4.63 -0.68
C ASN A 248 2.58 4.14 -1.17
N ASN A 249 1.76 5.04 -1.68
CA ASN A 249 0.42 4.73 -2.20
C ASN A 249 0.04 5.68 -3.35
N PRO A 250 -0.82 5.24 -4.29
CA PRO A 250 -1.20 6.03 -5.45
C PRO A 250 -2.21 7.15 -5.16
N TYR A 251 -2.65 7.29 -3.92
CA TYR A 251 -3.59 8.32 -3.47
C TYR A 251 -2.89 9.53 -2.89
N TYR A 252 -1.55 9.50 -2.78
CA TYR A 252 -0.71 10.59 -2.27
C TYR A 252 -1.10 11.03 -0.86
N ILE A 253 -1.36 10.05 0.01
CA ILE A 253 -1.73 10.27 1.40
C ILE A 253 -0.54 9.93 2.30
N ASP A 254 -0.13 10.87 3.16
CA ASP A 254 0.86 10.63 4.18
C ASP A 254 0.29 9.69 5.25
N GLN A 255 0.81 8.47 5.28
CA GLN A 255 0.46 7.52 6.33
C GLN A 255 1.37 7.69 7.55
N VAL A 256 0.76 7.72 8.73
CA VAL A 256 1.49 7.68 10.00
C VAL A 256 1.86 6.23 10.30
N VAL A 257 3.15 5.94 10.30
CA VAL A 257 3.69 4.60 10.54
C VAL A 257 4.52 4.61 11.80
N LEU A 258 4.31 3.63 12.68
CA LEU A 258 5.17 3.41 13.85
C LEU A 258 6.55 2.94 13.36
N LYS A 259 7.59 3.72 13.65
CA LYS A 259 8.99 3.41 13.31
C LYS A 259 9.68 2.59 14.41
N GLY A 260 9.24 2.72 15.62
CA GLY A 260 9.77 1.99 16.76
C GLY A 260 9.08 2.36 18.04
N ALA A 261 9.18 1.48 19.01
CA ALA A 261 8.73 1.72 20.38
C ALA A 261 9.72 1.11 21.37
N GLU A 262 10.00 1.84 22.43
CA GLU A 262 10.86 1.36 23.53
C GLU A 262 10.22 1.67 24.88
N GLN A 263 10.28 0.75 25.81
CA GLN A 263 9.89 1.01 27.19
C GLN A 263 11.02 1.76 27.88
N THR A 264 10.81 3.01 28.23
CA THR A 264 11.80 3.87 28.88
C THR A 264 11.77 3.75 30.39
N GLU A 265 10.58 3.53 30.96
CA GLU A 265 10.34 3.30 32.38
C GLU A 265 9.26 2.24 32.58
N GLU A 266 8.98 1.86 33.84
CA GLU A 266 7.97 0.84 34.15
C GLU A 266 6.57 1.17 33.60
N THR A 267 6.24 2.45 33.53
CA THR A 267 4.94 2.98 33.10
C THR A 267 5.02 3.86 31.85
N GLU A 268 6.19 3.92 31.18
CA GLU A 268 6.38 4.81 30.05
C GLU A 268 6.91 4.06 28.82
N ILE A 269 6.25 4.27 27.70
CA ILE A 269 6.67 3.79 26.38
C ILE A 269 6.85 5.00 25.46
N LYS A 270 8.04 5.12 24.88
CA LYS A 270 8.34 6.09 23.83
C LYS A 270 8.11 5.46 22.47
N ALA A 271 7.13 5.96 21.75
CA ALA A 271 6.84 5.55 20.37
C ALA A 271 7.31 6.62 19.37
N THR A 272 7.99 6.18 18.31
CA THR A 272 8.50 7.05 17.25
C THR A 272 7.72 6.78 15.96
N PHE A 273 7.21 7.82 15.32
CA PHE A 273 6.40 7.73 14.10
C PHE A 273 7.11 8.38 12.91
N SER A 274 6.68 7.99 11.69
CA SER A 274 7.17 8.58 10.43
C SER A 274 6.85 10.07 10.33
N THR A 275 5.67 10.47 10.78
CA THR A 275 5.20 11.85 10.90
C THR A 275 4.10 11.93 11.94
N LEU A 276 3.88 13.09 12.52
CA LEU A 276 2.73 13.41 13.38
C LEU A 276 1.95 14.62 12.84
N ALA A 277 2.30 15.09 11.63
CA ALA A 277 1.66 16.25 11.03
C ALA A 277 0.17 16.01 10.79
N GLY A 278 -0.67 16.83 11.42
CA GLY A 278 -2.13 16.76 11.29
C GLY A 278 -2.81 15.64 12.06
N VAL A 279 -2.08 14.92 12.93
CA VAL A 279 -2.64 13.85 13.77
C VAL A 279 -2.80 14.36 15.21
N THR A 280 -3.98 14.18 15.77
CA THR A 280 -4.28 14.54 17.16
C THR A 280 -3.83 13.44 18.13
N LYS A 281 -3.68 13.80 19.42
CA LYS A 281 -3.37 12.83 20.48
C LYS A 281 -4.43 11.73 20.56
N GLU A 282 -5.69 12.10 20.43
CA GLU A 282 -6.84 11.20 20.49
C GLU A 282 -6.86 10.19 19.33
N GLU A 283 -6.47 10.63 18.13
CA GLU A 283 -6.33 9.73 16.96
C GLU A 283 -5.17 8.76 17.15
N LEU A 284 -4.02 9.22 17.68
CA LEU A 284 -2.89 8.35 18.01
C LEU A 284 -3.29 7.32 19.07
N GLN A 285 -3.96 7.72 20.13
CA GLN A 285 -4.38 6.80 21.18
C GLN A 285 -5.34 5.71 20.67
N LYS A 286 -6.25 6.07 19.77
CA LYS A 286 -7.17 5.09 19.14
C LYS A 286 -6.48 4.13 18.18
N GLY A 287 -5.41 4.59 17.55
CA GLY A 287 -4.64 3.81 16.58
C GLY A 287 -3.53 2.95 17.21
N LEU A 288 -3.27 3.08 18.51
CA LEU A 288 -2.23 2.36 19.21
C LEU A 288 -2.82 1.26 20.11
N THR A 289 -2.29 0.08 20.00
CA THR A 289 -2.53 -1.00 20.95
C THR A 289 -1.22 -1.38 21.63
N VAL A 290 -1.21 -1.37 22.95
CA VAL A 290 -0.08 -1.84 23.78
C VAL A 290 -0.47 -3.15 24.43
N LYS A 291 0.36 -4.17 24.30
CA LYS A 291 0.17 -5.47 24.93
C LYS A 291 1.31 -5.77 25.89
N ASP A 292 1.00 -6.39 27.00
CA ASP A 292 2.01 -6.90 27.92
C ASP A 292 2.67 -8.19 27.39
N LYS A 293 3.60 -8.74 28.16
CA LYS A 293 4.31 -9.98 27.82
C LYS A 293 3.40 -11.22 27.64
N ASP A 294 2.19 -11.17 28.19
CA ASP A 294 1.20 -12.25 28.15
C ASP A 294 0.15 -12.00 27.04
N GLY A 295 0.36 -10.92 26.24
CA GLY A 295 -0.51 -10.55 25.12
C GLY A 295 -1.80 -9.83 25.52
N GLN A 296 -1.94 -9.41 26.80
CA GLN A 296 -3.10 -8.66 27.26
C GLN A 296 -2.95 -7.18 26.93
N GLU A 297 -4.04 -6.55 26.50
CA GLU A 297 -4.05 -5.12 26.21
C GLU A 297 -3.85 -4.28 27.46
N VAL A 298 -2.99 -3.28 27.35
CA VAL A 298 -2.68 -2.30 28.39
C VAL A 298 -3.30 -0.96 28.00
N THR A 299 -4.03 -0.35 28.92
CA THR A 299 -4.63 0.97 28.69
C THR A 299 -3.54 2.05 28.58
N ILE A 300 -3.61 2.83 27.49
CA ILE A 300 -2.78 4.02 27.28
C ILE A 300 -3.53 5.23 27.83
N THR A 301 -2.88 6.04 28.66
CA THR A 301 -3.46 7.26 29.26
C THR A 301 -2.80 8.54 28.76
#